data_93adcf7f7bbd4564a84a60f730c536a1
#
_entry.id   93adcf7f7bbd4564a84a60f730c536a1
#
_cell.length_a   1.000
_cell.length_b   1.000
_cell.length_c   1.000
_cell.angle_alpha   90.00
_cell.angle_beta   90.00
_cell.angle_gamma   90.00
#
_symmetry.space_group_name_H-M   'P 1'
#
loop_
_entity.id
_entity.type
_entity.pdbx_description
1 polymer ?
#
loop_
_entity_poly.entity_id
_entity_poly.type
_entity_poly.pdbx_seq_one_letter_code
_entity_poly.pdbx_strand_id
1 'polypeptide(L)'
;TIDWKKAGQEVNRLQIRIVKATQQKDYNAVKRLQYLLTHSFYAKALAVKRVVTNDGRRTPGVDGVLWNTPAKKMAAALSLTDKRYRARPLRRVYIEKKDKKKNRPLGIPTMYDRAMQALYALALEPVAETTADGKSFGFRKGRCAQDACEYLFNALSRKHISPKWVLEGDIKGCFDHISHEWLLNNIPMDK
;
A
#
# COMPACT_ATOMS: atom_id res chain seq x y z
N THR A 1 -7.51 26.33 3.22
CA THR A 1 -8.26 25.13 2.68
C THR A 1 -7.35 24.43 1.68
N ILE A 2 -7.28 23.08 1.71
CA ILE A 2 -6.49 22.30 0.75
C ILE A 2 -7.31 22.08 -0.52
N ASP A 3 -6.75 22.44 -1.67
CA ASP A 3 -7.31 22.05 -2.98
C ASP A 3 -6.97 20.57 -3.27
N TRP A 4 -7.93 19.71 -3.04
CA TRP A 4 -7.78 18.27 -3.20
C TRP A 4 -7.64 17.82 -4.66
N LYS A 5 -8.20 18.58 -5.61
CA LYS A 5 -8.05 18.30 -7.04
C LYS A 5 -6.61 18.55 -7.46
N LYS A 6 -6.07 19.71 -7.09
CA LYS A 6 -4.65 20.04 -7.32
C LYS A 6 -3.73 19.05 -6.64
N ALA A 7 -4.01 18.69 -5.38
CA ALA A 7 -3.21 17.69 -4.66
C ALA A 7 -3.14 16.35 -5.40
N GLY A 8 -4.28 15.86 -5.89
CA GLY A 8 -4.34 14.65 -6.71
C GLY A 8 -3.56 14.76 -8.01
N GLN A 9 -3.68 15.88 -8.73
CA GLN A 9 -2.97 16.13 -9.98
C GLN A 9 -1.45 16.15 -9.80
N GLU A 10 -0.95 16.84 -8.76
CA GLU A 10 0.49 16.93 -8.49
C GLU A 10 1.10 15.56 -8.13
N VAL A 11 0.41 14.77 -7.30
CA VAL A 11 0.86 13.42 -6.96
C VAL A 11 0.81 12.52 -8.18
N ASN A 12 -0.28 12.53 -8.96
CA ASN A 12 -0.41 11.73 -10.17
C ASN A 12 0.69 12.08 -11.21
N ARG A 13 1.03 13.36 -11.35
CA ARG A 13 2.12 13.80 -12.24
C ARG A 13 3.46 13.16 -11.86
N LEU A 14 3.77 13.09 -10.56
CA LEU A 14 4.97 12.42 -10.07
C LEU A 14 4.90 10.91 -10.29
N GLN A 15 3.75 10.28 -10.03
CA GLN A 15 3.53 8.85 -10.24
C GLN A 15 3.71 8.45 -11.71
N ILE A 16 3.17 9.23 -12.66
CA ILE A 16 3.38 9.00 -14.10
C ILE A 16 4.87 9.07 -14.47
N ARG A 17 5.61 10.03 -13.90
CA ARG A 17 7.05 10.13 -14.13
C ARG A 17 7.81 8.93 -13.54
N ILE A 18 7.41 8.43 -12.37
CA ILE A 18 7.98 7.21 -11.79
C ILE A 18 7.73 6.02 -12.70
N VAL A 19 6.52 5.83 -13.23
CA VAL A 19 6.19 4.77 -14.20
C VAL A 19 7.13 4.84 -15.41
N LYS A 20 7.28 6.01 -16.04
CA LYS A 20 8.14 6.19 -17.20
C LYS A 20 9.59 5.86 -16.89
N ALA A 21 10.13 6.35 -15.78
CA ALA A 21 11.49 6.05 -15.35
C ALA A 21 11.68 4.54 -15.05
N THR A 22 10.68 3.88 -14.47
CA THR A 22 10.69 2.43 -14.21
C THR A 22 10.72 1.64 -15.50
N GLN A 23 9.89 2.01 -16.49
CA GLN A 23 9.89 1.38 -17.82
C GLN A 23 11.24 1.53 -18.54
N GLN A 24 11.91 2.66 -18.36
CA GLN A 24 13.25 2.95 -18.90
C GLN A 24 14.38 2.30 -18.07
N LYS A 25 14.05 1.65 -16.94
CA LYS A 25 15.02 1.09 -15.99
C LYS A 25 15.99 2.13 -15.40
N ASP A 26 15.62 3.42 -15.42
CA ASP A 26 16.37 4.49 -14.76
C ASP A 26 16.03 4.54 -13.27
N TYR A 27 16.62 3.63 -12.52
CA TYR A 27 16.38 3.51 -11.07
C TYR A 27 16.84 4.72 -10.27
N ASN A 28 17.82 5.48 -10.77
CA ASN A 28 18.25 6.73 -10.14
C ASN A 28 17.17 7.81 -10.25
N ALA A 29 16.53 7.94 -11.41
CA ALA A 29 15.39 8.84 -11.58
C ALA A 29 14.19 8.37 -10.73
N VAL A 30 13.92 7.05 -10.65
CA VAL A 30 12.86 6.49 -9.79
C VAL A 30 13.06 6.93 -8.35
N LYS A 31 14.23 6.71 -7.76
CA LYS A 31 14.55 7.09 -6.38
C LYS A 31 14.37 8.59 -6.12
N ARG A 32 14.90 9.45 -7.01
CA ARG A 32 14.74 10.90 -6.91
C ARG A 32 13.27 11.33 -6.96
N LEU A 33 12.47 10.72 -7.84
CA LEU A 33 11.04 11.03 -7.96
C LEU A 33 10.24 10.53 -6.76
N GLN A 34 10.56 9.36 -6.22
CA GLN A 34 9.99 8.84 -4.98
C GLN A 34 10.31 9.76 -3.80
N TYR A 35 11.55 10.23 -3.69
CA TYR A 35 11.94 11.21 -2.68
C TYR A 35 11.11 12.50 -2.80
N LEU A 36 11.01 13.09 -4.00
CA LEU A 36 10.19 14.27 -4.23
C LEU A 36 8.72 14.05 -3.87
N LEU A 37 8.17 12.87 -4.17
CA LEU A 37 6.80 12.53 -3.85
C LEU A 37 6.59 12.43 -2.33
N THR A 38 7.43 11.68 -1.63
CA THR A 38 7.28 11.48 -0.17
C THR A 38 7.53 12.75 0.64
N HIS A 39 8.27 13.73 0.08
CA HIS A 39 8.50 15.04 0.70
C HIS A 39 7.47 16.09 0.28
N SER A 40 6.63 15.81 -0.73
CA SER A 40 5.58 16.73 -1.17
C SER A 40 4.50 16.91 -0.12
N PHE A 41 4.16 18.17 0.17
CA PHE A 41 3.02 18.49 1.05
C PHE A 41 1.71 17.86 0.57
N TYR A 42 1.46 17.87 -0.73
CA TYR A 42 0.24 17.29 -1.30
C TYR A 42 0.16 15.77 -1.10
N ALA A 43 1.26 15.06 -1.23
CA ALA A 43 1.30 13.62 -0.98
C ALA A 43 1.07 13.31 0.51
N LYS A 44 1.69 14.07 1.42
CA LYS A 44 1.47 13.98 2.88
C LYS A 44 0.01 14.25 3.24
N ALA A 45 -0.59 15.29 2.67
CA ALA A 45 -1.99 15.62 2.88
C ALA A 45 -2.93 14.50 2.37
N LEU A 46 -2.67 13.91 1.20
CA LEU A 46 -3.43 12.78 0.67
C LEU A 46 -3.26 11.52 1.54
N ALA A 47 -2.07 11.25 2.04
CA ALA A 47 -1.82 10.14 2.97
C ALA A 47 -2.64 10.29 4.27
N VAL A 48 -2.62 11.48 4.87
CA VAL A 48 -3.45 11.79 6.04
C VAL A 48 -4.95 11.67 5.70
N LYS A 49 -5.39 12.24 4.56
CA LYS A 49 -6.77 12.10 4.09
C LYS A 49 -7.20 10.64 4.01
N ARG A 50 -6.39 9.77 3.41
CA ARG A 50 -6.67 8.33 3.28
C ARG A 50 -6.92 7.68 4.65
N VAL A 51 -6.09 8.00 5.64
CA VAL A 51 -6.20 7.41 7.00
C VAL A 51 -7.42 7.91 7.75
N VAL A 52 -7.80 9.18 7.59
CA VAL A 52 -8.94 9.77 8.31
C VAL A 52 -10.29 9.58 7.60
N THR A 53 -10.32 8.96 6.42
CA THR A 53 -11.54 8.66 5.68
C THR A 53 -11.85 7.16 5.57
N ASN A 54 -10.92 6.28 5.95
CA ASN A 54 -11.14 4.84 5.94
C ASN A 54 -11.98 4.38 7.15
N ASP A 55 -12.43 3.12 7.14
CA ASP A 55 -13.25 2.55 8.21
C ASP A 55 -12.54 2.50 9.56
N GLY A 56 -11.22 2.33 9.55
CA GLY A 56 -10.37 2.33 10.75
C GLY A 56 -10.10 3.70 11.37
N ARG A 57 -10.65 4.81 10.84
CA ARG A 57 -10.38 6.19 11.29
C ARG A 57 -10.66 6.48 12.77
N ARG A 58 -11.55 5.68 13.39
CA ARG A 58 -11.93 5.81 14.80
C ARG A 58 -11.19 4.84 15.73
N THR A 59 -10.29 4.03 15.19
CA THR A 59 -9.57 3.01 15.96
C THR A 59 -8.13 3.48 16.18
N PRO A 60 -7.75 3.92 17.40
CA PRO A 60 -6.39 4.40 17.67
C PRO A 60 -5.41 3.23 17.79
N GLY A 61 -4.12 3.52 17.60
CA GLY A 61 -3.02 2.61 17.91
C GLY A 61 -2.73 2.53 19.42
N VAL A 62 -1.50 2.16 19.78
CA VAL A 62 -1.04 2.09 21.19
C VAL A 62 -0.98 3.45 21.88
N ASP A 63 -0.88 4.53 21.11
CA ASP A 63 -0.78 5.89 21.61
C ASP A 63 -2.14 6.56 21.93
N GLY A 64 -3.25 5.89 21.61
CA GLY A 64 -4.60 6.43 21.82
C GLY A 64 -4.95 7.65 20.95
N VAL A 65 -4.06 8.06 20.03
CA VAL A 65 -4.22 9.30 19.26
C VAL A 65 -5.17 9.11 18.09
N LEU A 66 -6.07 10.09 17.90
CA LEU A 66 -6.97 10.19 16.74
C LEU A 66 -6.89 11.61 16.13
N TRP A 67 -7.00 11.68 14.81
CA TRP A 67 -7.02 12.93 14.05
C TRP A 67 -8.46 13.31 13.65
N ASN A 68 -9.24 13.73 14.64
CA ASN A 68 -10.68 14.01 14.50
C ASN A 68 -11.00 15.47 14.13
N THR A 69 -10.07 16.41 14.31
CA THR A 69 -10.27 17.84 14.00
C THR A 69 -9.46 18.29 12.78
N PRO A 70 -9.89 19.33 12.03
CA PRO A 70 -9.13 19.86 10.91
C PRO A 70 -7.71 20.29 11.31
N ALA A 71 -7.54 20.91 12.49
CA ALA A 71 -6.24 21.34 13.00
C ALA A 71 -5.29 20.14 13.21
N LYS A 72 -5.77 19.05 13.85
CA LYS A 72 -4.97 17.82 14.03
C LYS A 72 -4.57 17.19 12.71
N LYS A 73 -5.47 17.17 11.72
CA LYS A 73 -5.18 16.63 10.38
C LYS A 73 -4.12 17.44 9.65
N MET A 74 -4.19 18.77 9.74
CA MET A 74 -3.19 19.66 9.15
C MET A 74 -1.83 19.51 9.84
N ALA A 75 -1.80 19.53 11.18
CA ALA A 75 -0.58 19.31 11.97
C ALA A 75 0.06 17.94 11.61
N ALA A 76 -0.75 16.90 11.47
CA ALA A 76 -0.28 15.58 11.05
C ALA A 76 0.37 15.63 9.67
N ALA A 77 -0.27 16.26 8.67
CA ALA A 77 0.29 16.37 7.32
C ALA A 77 1.63 17.13 7.30
N LEU A 78 1.78 18.17 8.12
CA LEU A 78 3.01 18.94 8.25
C LEU A 78 4.12 18.18 9.02
N SER A 79 3.74 17.32 9.96
CA SER A 79 4.69 16.56 10.79
C SER A 79 5.20 15.27 10.15
N LEU A 80 4.58 14.75 9.08
CA LEU A 80 5.05 13.54 8.43
C LEU A 80 6.48 13.72 7.89
N THR A 81 7.41 12.93 8.43
CA THR A 81 8.81 12.92 8.04
C THR A 81 9.43 11.55 8.28
N ASP A 82 10.38 11.18 7.45
CA ASP A 82 11.23 10.00 7.59
C ASP A 82 12.42 10.23 8.52
N LYS A 83 12.78 11.51 8.75
CA LYS A 83 13.90 11.87 9.63
C LYS A 83 13.70 11.33 11.04
N ARG A 84 14.55 10.39 11.45
CA ARG A 84 14.50 9.70 12.75
C ARG A 84 13.18 8.98 13.01
N TYR A 85 12.42 8.66 11.94
CA TYR A 85 11.19 7.89 12.08
C TYR A 85 11.49 6.48 12.57
N ARG A 86 10.73 6.03 13.58
CA ARG A 86 10.70 4.65 14.05
C ARG A 86 9.25 4.25 14.25
N ALA A 87 8.83 3.18 13.59
CA ALA A 87 7.48 2.63 13.76
C ALA A 87 7.23 2.24 15.23
N ARG A 88 6.05 2.55 15.72
CA ARG A 88 5.64 2.18 17.09
C ARG A 88 5.11 0.75 17.13
N PRO A 89 5.11 0.10 18.31
CA PRO A 89 4.49 -1.21 18.48
C PRO A 89 3.03 -1.19 18.04
N LEU A 90 2.56 -2.31 17.52
CA LEU A 90 1.17 -2.48 17.12
C LEU A 90 0.29 -2.74 18.36
N ARG A 91 -0.88 -2.09 18.43
CA ARG A 91 -1.91 -2.47 19.38
C ARG A 91 -2.56 -3.77 18.93
N ARG A 92 -2.38 -4.86 19.69
CA ARG A 92 -2.95 -6.16 19.34
C ARG A 92 -4.39 -6.27 19.82
N VAL A 93 -5.27 -6.66 18.91
CA VAL A 93 -6.69 -6.98 19.19
C VAL A 93 -6.99 -8.35 18.59
N TYR A 94 -7.82 -9.14 19.24
CA TYR A 94 -8.23 -10.45 18.75
C TYR A 94 -9.65 -10.35 18.21
N ILE A 95 -9.85 -10.81 16.97
CA ILE A 95 -11.15 -10.85 16.31
C ILE A 95 -11.56 -12.32 16.17
N GLU A 96 -12.78 -12.65 16.55
CA GLU A 96 -13.34 -13.98 16.35
C GLU A 96 -13.44 -14.32 14.86
N LYS A 97 -13.01 -15.52 14.51
CA LYS A 97 -13.23 -16.07 13.18
C LYS A 97 -14.67 -16.54 13.03
N LYS A 98 -15.18 -16.62 11.80
CA LYS A 98 -16.53 -17.11 11.48
C LYS A 98 -16.81 -18.51 12.05
N ASP A 99 -15.79 -19.36 12.15
CA ASP A 99 -15.86 -20.72 12.69
C ASP A 99 -15.83 -20.78 14.23
N LYS A 100 -15.70 -19.62 14.91
CA LYS A 100 -15.65 -19.45 16.38
C LYS A 100 -14.60 -20.32 17.12
N LYS A 101 -13.77 -21.09 16.41
CA LYS A 101 -12.79 -22.00 17.02
C LYS A 101 -11.46 -21.33 17.37
N LYS A 102 -11.11 -20.23 16.67
CA LYS A 102 -9.84 -19.53 16.89
C LYS A 102 -10.02 -18.03 16.68
N ASN A 103 -9.35 -17.22 17.49
CA ASN A 103 -9.27 -15.79 17.29
C ASN A 103 -8.18 -15.43 16.28
N ARG A 104 -8.46 -14.41 15.45
CA ARG A 104 -7.46 -13.84 14.53
C ARG A 104 -6.80 -12.65 15.22
N PRO A 105 -5.47 -12.65 15.42
CA PRO A 105 -4.78 -11.48 15.93
C PRO A 105 -4.76 -10.39 14.85
N LEU A 106 -5.10 -9.17 15.24
CA LEU A 106 -5.01 -7.96 14.42
C LEU A 106 -4.06 -6.98 15.08
N GLY A 107 -3.03 -6.55 14.34
CA GLY A 107 -2.13 -5.50 14.77
C GLY A 107 -2.60 -4.13 14.25
N ILE A 108 -2.88 -3.19 15.14
CA ILE A 108 -3.37 -1.86 14.79
C ILE A 108 -2.24 -0.85 14.96
N PRO A 109 -1.69 -0.27 13.85
CA PRO A 109 -0.66 0.75 13.91
C PRO A 109 -1.22 2.08 14.43
N THR A 110 -0.35 2.98 14.86
CA THR A 110 -0.74 4.36 15.19
C THR A 110 -1.26 5.10 13.95
N MET A 111 -1.97 6.21 14.14
CA MET A 111 -2.42 7.03 13.01
C MET A 111 -1.23 7.55 12.18
N TYR A 112 -0.13 7.89 12.86
CA TYR A 112 1.10 8.33 12.22
C TYR A 112 1.72 7.24 11.35
N ASP A 113 1.86 6.02 11.89
CA ASP A 113 2.42 4.89 11.14
C ASP A 113 1.57 4.54 9.92
N ARG A 114 0.22 4.58 10.06
CA ARG A 114 -0.69 4.38 8.91
C ARG A 114 -0.50 5.45 7.83
N ALA A 115 -0.29 6.71 8.24
CA ALA A 115 -0.08 7.79 7.29
C ALA A 115 1.29 7.67 6.60
N MET A 116 2.32 7.24 7.33
CA MET A 116 3.62 6.91 6.73
C MET A 116 3.47 5.76 5.73
N GLN A 117 2.80 4.66 6.08
CA GLN A 117 2.50 3.56 5.16
C GLN A 117 1.75 4.06 3.90
N ALA A 118 0.73 4.89 4.09
CA ALA A 118 -0.04 5.44 2.97
C ALA A 118 0.81 6.35 2.07
N LEU A 119 1.72 7.14 2.65
CA LEU A 119 2.63 8.03 1.93
C LEU A 119 3.63 7.22 1.09
N TYR A 120 4.27 6.22 1.70
CA TYR A 120 5.22 5.37 1.00
C TYR A 120 4.55 4.48 -0.05
N ALA A 121 3.32 4.03 0.19
CA ALA A 121 2.53 3.31 -0.81
C ALA A 121 2.30 4.15 -2.08
N LEU A 122 2.07 5.47 -1.97
CA LEU A 122 1.95 6.35 -3.14
C LEU A 122 3.21 6.36 -4.02
N ALA A 123 4.38 6.18 -3.42
CA ALA A 123 5.66 6.17 -4.13
C ALA A 123 6.05 4.78 -4.66
N LEU A 124 5.62 3.71 -3.99
CA LEU A 124 5.92 2.32 -4.37
C LEU A 124 4.94 1.74 -5.38
N GLU A 125 3.64 2.07 -5.29
CA GLU A 125 2.61 1.58 -6.20
C GLU A 125 2.99 1.72 -7.70
N PRO A 126 3.50 2.88 -8.18
CA PRO A 126 3.85 3.03 -9.59
C PRO A 126 4.93 2.05 -10.07
N VAL A 127 5.91 1.75 -9.22
CA VAL A 127 6.96 0.78 -9.53
C VAL A 127 6.39 -0.63 -9.51
N ALA A 128 5.67 -0.98 -8.45
CA ALA A 128 5.08 -2.30 -8.27
C ALA A 128 4.13 -2.66 -9.42
N GLU A 129 3.24 -1.73 -9.82
CA GLU A 129 2.31 -1.97 -10.92
C GLU A 129 3.01 -2.06 -12.30
N THR A 130 4.14 -1.36 -12.47
CA THR A 130 4.91 -1.41 -13.72
C THR A 130 5.70 -2.71 -13.88
N THR A 131 6.16 -3.29 -12.76
CA THR A 131 7.04 -4.48 -12.76
C THR A 131 6.32 -5.77 -12.42
N ALA A 132 5.10 -5.70 -11.88
CA ALA A 132 4.35 -6.87 -11.45
C ALA A 132 3.84 -7.71 -12.62
N ASP A 133 3.68 -9.01 -12.37
CA ASP A 133 3.05 -9.93 -13.31
C ASP A 133 1.60 -9.50 -13.66
N GLY A 134 1.31 -9.47 -14.96
CA GLY A 134 0.00 -9.10 -15.49
C GLY A 134 -1.15 -10.01 -15.07
N LYS A 135 -0.85 -11.24 -14.66
CA LYS A 135 -1.83 -12.26 -14.25
C LYS A 135 -2.05 -12.36 -12.75
N SER A 136 -1.41 -11.50 -11.99
CA SER A 136 -1.63 -11.35 -10.53
C SER A 136 -2.75 -10.36 -10.26
N PHE A 137 -3.79 -10.75 -9.54
CA PHE A 137 -5.00 -9.95 -9.32
C PHE A 137 -5.17 -9.53 -7.85
N GLY A 138 -4.78 -10.39 -6.91
CA GLY A 138 -4.99 -10.17 -5.48
C GLY A 138 -4.27 -8.93 -4.94
N PHE A 139 -4.99 -8.14 -4.11
CA PHE A 139 -4.47 -6.95 -3.43
C PHE A 139 -3.92 -5.84 -4.34
N ARG A 140 -4.21 -5.89 -5.64
CA ARG A 140 -3.75 -4.88 -6.59
C ARG A 140 -4.85 -3.86 -6.89
N LYS A 141 -4.44 -2.61 -7.00
CA LYS A 141 -5.34 -1.49 -7.28
C LYS A 141 -5.91 -1.57 -8.70
N GLY A 142 -7.20 -1.30 -8.84
CA GLY A 142 -7.89 -1.38 -10.13
C GLY A 142 -8.09 -2.80 -10.65
N ARG A 143 -7.89 -3.83 -9.83
CA ARG A 143 -8.17 -5.23 -10.16
C ARG A 143 -9.16 -5.82 -9.17
N CYS A 144 -10.01 -6.73 -9.65
CA CYS A 144 -11.03 -7.38 -8.84
C CYS A 144 -11.08 -8.89 -9.11
N ALA A 145 -11.90 -9.59 -8.33
CA ALA A 145 -12.08 -11.05 -8.51
C ALA A 145 -12.69 -11.38 -9.86
N GLN A 146 -13.54 -10.52 -10.41
CA GLN A 146 -14.15 -10.68 -11.72
C GLN A 146 -13.11 -10.74 -12.84
N ASP A 147 -12.07 -9.88 -12.78
CA ASP A 147 -10.97 -9.88 -13.75
C ASP A 147 -10.22 -11.22 -13.74
N ALA A 148 -10.01 -11.79 -12.54
CA ALA A 148 -9.40 -13.11 -12.39
C ALA A 148 -10.30 -14.23 -12.97
N CYS A 149 -11.62 -14.17 -12.71
CA CYS A 149 -12.58 -15.11 -13.26
C CYS A 149 -12.64 -15.04 -14.79
N GLU A 150 -12.67 -13.83 -15.36
CA GLU A 150 -12.65 -13.62 -16.81
C GLU A 150 -11.37 -14.19 -17.43
N TYR A 151 -10.22 -13.91 -16.82
CA TYR A 151 -8.95 -14.47 -17.28
C TYR A 151 -8.94 -15.99 -17.26
N LEU A 152 -9.40 -16.61 -16.16
CA LEU A 152 -9.49 -18.07 -16.05
C LEU A 152 -10.46 -18.65 -17.06
N PHE A 153 -11.62 -18.03 -17.25
CA PHE A 153 -12.59 -18.47 -18.26
C PHE A 153 -11.95 -18.47 -19.66
N ASN A 154 -11.31 -17.37 -20.06
CA ASN A 154 -10.65 -17.28 -21.36
C ASN A 154 -9.50 -18.27 -21.53
N ALA A 155 -8.79 -18.62 -20.46
CA ALA A 155 -7.69 -19.57 -20.50
C ALA A 155 -8.16 -21.05 -20.53
N LEU A 156 -9.29 -21.36 -19.88
CA LEU A 156 -9.75 -22.74 -19.65
C LEU A 156 -10.92 -23.17 -20.52
N SER A 157 -11.61 -22.24 -21.19
CA SER A 157 -12.83 -22.57 -21.99
C SER A 157 -12.56 -23.14 -23.37
N ARG A 158 -11.33 -23.13 -23.86
CA ARG A 158 -10.98 -23.61 -25.20
C ARG A 158 -10.85 -25.13 -25.25
N LYS A 159 -11.81 -25.81 -25.87
CA LYS A 159 -12.01 -27.27 -25.87
C LYS A 159 -10.78 -28.14 -26.25
N HIS A 160 -9.85 -27.63 -27.05
CA HIS A 160 -8.70 -28.38 -27.55
C HIS A 160 -7.33 -27.88 -27.09
N ILE A 161 -7.26 -26.68 -26.50
CA ILE A 161 -6.00 -25.99 -26.16
C ILE A 161 -5.91 -25.69 -24.64
N SER A 162 -6.99 -25.93 -23.89
CA SER A 162 -7.04 -25.66 -22.47
C SER A 162 -6.12 -26.57 -21.66
N PRO A 163 -5.47 -26.10 -20.64
CA PRO A 163 -4.71 -26.91 -19.70
C PRO A 163 -5.60 -28.02 -19.12
N LYS A 164 -5.08 -29.23 -19.04
CA LYS A 164 -5.78 -30.38 -18.44
C LYS A 164 -5.54 -30.50 -16.93
N TRP A 165 -4.52 -29.85 -16.43
CA TRP A 165 -4.10 -29.92 -15.04
C TRP A 165 -4.16 -28.53 -14.41
N VAL A 166 -4.66 -28.48 -13.19
CA VAL A 166 -4.69 -27.27 -12.35
C VAL A 166 -3.91 -27.56 -11.09
N LEU A 167 -2.93 -26.71 -10.78
CA LEU A 167 -2.24 -26.73 -9.50
C LEU A 167 -2.83 -25.62 -8.61
N GLU A 168 -3.44 -26.02 -7.51
CA GLU A 168 -3.85 -25.10 -6.45
C GLU A 168 -2.80 -25.11 -5.34
N GLY A 169 -2.29 -23.95 -4.99
CA GLY A 169 -1.26 -23.79 -3.96
C GLY A 169 -1.53 -22.60 -3.07
N ASP A 170 -1.25 -22.73 -1.77
CA ASP A 170 -1.30 -21.66 -0.80
C ASP A 170 -0.02 -21.65 0.05
N ILE A 171 0.43 -20.45 0.44
CA ILE A 171 1.64 -20.29 1.24
C ILE A 171 1.26 -20.21 2.72
N LYS A 172 1.57 -21.26 3.46
CA LYS A 172 1.32 -21.35 4.90
C LYS A 172 2.12 -20.28 5.64
N GLY A 173 1.40 -19.38 6.33
CA GLY A 173 2.04 -18.33 7.16
C GLY A 173 2.93 -17.38 6.34
N CYS A 174 2.51 -17.01 5.13
CA CYS A 174 3.29 -16.20 4.19
C CYS A 174 3.97 -14.99 4.86
N PHE A 175 3.19 -14.16 5.56
CA PHE A 175 3.72 -12.94 6.19
C PHE A 175 4.65 -13.21 7.39
N ASP A 176 4.49 -14.35 8.06
CA ASP A 176 5.32 -14.74 9.22
C ASP A 176 6.69 -15.25 8.79
N HIS A 177 6.85 -15.66 7.52
CA HIS A 177 8.07 -16.26 6.97
C HIS A 177 8.80 -15.41 5.93
N ILE A 178 8.34 -14.16 5.69
CA ILE A 178 9.06 -13.26 4.78
C ILE A 178 10.37 -12.83 5.42
N SER A 179 11.49 -12.99 4.69
CA SER A 179 12.79 -12.47 5.12
C SER A 179 12.78 -10.95 5.13
N HIS A 180 12.95 -10.36 6.31
CA HIS A 180 13.06 -8.90 6.45
C HIS A 180 14.31 -8.36 5.76
N GLU A 181 15.41 -9.09 5.82
CA GLU A 181 16.66 -8.73 5.14
C GLU A 181 16.46 -8.68 3.62
N TRP A 182 15.76 -9.68 3.06
CA TRP A 182 15.44 -9.69 1.64
C TRP A 182 14.59 -8.47 1.26
N LEU A 183 13.55 -8.16 2.05
CA LEU A 183 12.72 -6.98 1.81
C LEU A 183 13.56 -5.70 1.80
N LEU A 184 14.41 -5.50 2.81
CA LEU A 184 15.25 -4.31 2.90
C LEU A 184 16.22 -4.17 1.71
N ASN A 185 16.66 -5.28 1.12
CA ASN A 185 17.58 -5.26 0.00
C ASN A 185 16.88 -5.13 -1.36
N ASN A 186 15.59 -5.52 -1.45
CA ASN A 186 14.89 -5.61 -2.74
C ASN A 186 13.73 -4.58 -2.90
N ILE A 187 13.34 -3.86 -1.85
CA ILE A 187 12.36 -2.79 -1.99
C ILE A 187 12.97 -1.67 -2.84
N PRO A 188 12.31 -1.26 -3.95
CA PRO A 188 12.84 -0.26 -4.86
C PRO A 188 12.63 1.16 -4.32
N MET A 189 13.22 1.45 -3.16
CA MET A 189 13.26 2.77 -2.51
C MET A 189 14.61 2.98 -1.85
N ASP A 190 14.96 4.23 -1.57
CA ASP A 190 16.09 4.54 -0.69
C ASP A 190 15.77 4.11 0.75
N LYS A 191 16.80 3.58 1.43
CA LYS A 191 16.72 3.06 2.80
C LYS A 191 16.75 4.19 3.83
#